data_65889cc14450656119dc7618b81a951a
#
_entry.id   65889cc14450656119dc7618b81a951a
#
_cell.length_a   1.000
_cell.length_b   1.000
_cell.length_c   1.000
_cell.angle_alpha   90.00
_cell.angle_beta   90.00
_cell.angle_gamma   90.00
#
_symmetry.space_group_name_H-M   'P 1'
#
loop_
_entity.id
_entity.type
_entity.pdbx_description
1 polymer ?
#
loop_
_entity_poly.entity_id
_entity_poly.type
_entity_poly.pdbx_seq_one_letter_code
_entity_poly.pdbx_strand_id
1 'polypeptide(L)'
;MLSSIFLQISQTATEVASEAVATQAELNIFELATKGGWIMIVLAILLIVAIYIFVERFLALRKALKEDTFFMENVKNCIHSGDLEGAKNLTRNNPTPIGRMVDKGLSRLGRPLNDINQAIENVGKLEVAQLESGVSMVGTIAALGPSLGFLGTVTGMVKAFFDMSTAGNNIDIQLLSGGIYEAMVTTVGGL
;
A
#
# COMPACT_ATOMS: atom_id res chain seq x y z
N MET A 1 -19.98 61.84 12.18
CA MET A 1 -20.08 61.33 10.81
C MET A 1 -18.97 60.35 10.43
N LEU A 2 -17.70 60.66 10.68
CA LEU A 2 -16.58 59.74 10.39
C LEU A 2 -16.60 58.47 11.24
N SER A 3 -17.00 58.51 12.50
CA SER A 3 -17.07 57.37 13.41
C SER A 3 -18.15 56.34 13.01
N SER A 4 -19.27 56.80 12.43
CA SER A 4 -20.33 55.89 11.96
C SER A 4 -19.92 55.16 10.67
N ILE A 5 -19.16 55.81 9.81
CA ILE A 5 -18.61 55.20 8.57
C ILE A 5 -17.55 54.14 8.91
N PHE A 6 -16.69 54.42 9.90
CA PHE A 6 -15.67 53.46 10.37
C PHE A 6 -16.28 52.20 11.01
N LEU A 7 -17.36 52.37 11.78
CA LEU A 7 -18.12 51.25 12.34
C LEU A 7 -18.81 50.39 11.26
N GLN A 8 -19.37 51.00 10.24
CA GLN A 8 -19.98 50.28 9.12
C GLN A 8 -18.97 49.53 8.29
N ILE A 9 -17.79 50.12 7.99
CA ILE A 9 -16.70 49.43 7.27
C ILE A 9 -16.18 48.25 8.10
N SER A 10 -16.04 48.41 9.42
CA SER A 10 -15.60 47.32 10.31
C SER A 10 -16.63 46.18 10.39
N GLN A 11 -17.92 46.48 10.41
CA GLN A 11 -18.96 45.45 10.43
C GLN A 11 -19.05 44.70 9.07
N THR A 12 -19.03 45.40 7.95
CA THR A 12 -19.01 44.77 6.63
C THR A 12 -17.72 43.94 6.39
N ALA A 13 -16.57 44.38 6.86
CA ALA A 13 -15.35 43.62 6.79
C ALA A 13 -15.40 42.33 7.64
N THR A 14 -16.06 42.40 8.83
CA THR A 14 -16.24 41.24 9.71
C THR A 14 -17.28 40.25 9.13
N GLU A 15 -18.37 40.76 8.53
CA GLU A 15 -19.36 39.91 7.87
C GLU A 15 -18.77 39.22 6.63
N VAL A 16 -18.05 39.93 5.77
CA VAL A 16 -17.38 39.35 4.59
C VAL A 16 -16.30 38.35 5.00
N ALA A 17 -15.55 38.61 6.07
CA ALA A 17 -14.59 37.66 6.63
C ALA A 17 -15.28 36.43 7.24
N SER A 18 -16.43 36.60 7.89
CA SER A 18 -17.25 35.53 8.48
C SER A 18 -17.90 34.65 7.39
N GLU A 19 -18.43 35.27 6.31
CA GLU A 19 -18.94 34.50 5.15
C GLU A 19 -17.83 33.79 4.39
N ALA A 20 -16.66 34.38 4.23
CA ALA A 20 -15.50 33.73 3.61
C ALA A 20 -14.99 32.54 4.43
N VAL A 21 -15.10 32.59 5.78
CA VAL A 21 -14.76 31.46 6.68
C VAL A 21 -15.86 30.39 6.70
N ALA A 22 -17.14 30.79 6.55
CA ALA A 22 -18.26 29.84 6.51
C ALA A 22 -18.34 29.07 5.17
N THR A 23 -17.69 29.54 4.13
CA THR A 23 -17.60 28.88 2.81
C THR A 23 -16.33 28.02 2.67
N GLN A 24 -15.66 27.69 3.76
CA GLN A 24 -14.76 26.55 3.78
C GLN A 24 -15.65 25.31 3.71
N ALA A 25 -16.02 24.95 2.46
CA ALA A 25 -16.62 23.65 2.20
C ALA A 25 -15.70 22.62 2.86
N GLU A 26 -16.19 21.97 3.90
CA GLU A 26 -15.53 20.82 4.48
C GLU A 26 -15.28 19.86 3.31
N LEU A 27 -14.01 19.77 2.89
CA LEU A 27 -13.62 18.86 1.83
C LEU A 27 -13.78 17.44 2.39
N ASN A 28 -14.99 16.95 2.34
CA ASN A 28 -15.30 15.58 2.70
C ASN A 28 -14.57 14.68 1.69
N ILE A 29 -13.64 13.87 2.21
CA ILE A 29 -12.85 12.91 1.42
C ILE A 29 -13.76 12.05 0.53
N PHE A 30 -14.96 11.75 1.02
CA PHE A 30 -15.97 10.99 0.29
C PHE A 30 -16.55 11.79 -0.90
N GLU A 31 -16.77 13.08 -0.75
CA GLU A 31 -17.23 13.96 -1.81
C GLU A 31 -16.13 14.18 -2.87
N LEU A 32 -14.88 14.29 -2.42
CA LEU A 32 -13.72 14.29 -3.32
C LEU A 32 -13.67 13.00 -4.16
N ALA A 33 -13.84 11.84 -3.52
CA ALA A 33 -13.80 10.55 -4.21
C ALA A 33 -14.87 10.43 -5.29
N THR A 34 -16.09 10.96 -5.05
CA THR A 34 -17.17 10.93 -6.05
C THR A 34 -16.95 11.90 -7.22
N LYS A 35 -16.21 13.00 -7.01
CA LYS A 35 -15.89 13.99 -8.05
C LYS A 35 -14.68 13.62 -8.93
N GLY A 36 -13.90 12.62 -8.54
CA GLY A 36 -12.71 12.18 -9.28
C GLY A 36 -12.97 11.28 -10.48
N GLY A 37 -14.23 11.11 -10.90
CA GLY A 37 -14.62 10.36 -12.09
C GLY A 37 -14.34 8.85 -12.01
N TRP A 38 -14.35 8.17 -13.18
CA TRP A 38 -14.21 6.71 -13.28
C TRP A 38 -12.82 6.20 -12.83
N ILE A 39 -11.79 7.01 -12.96
CA ILE A 39 -10.40 6.67 -12.57
C ILE A 39 -10.31 6.45 -11.05
N MET A 40 -11.10 7.20 -10.28
CA MET A 40 -11.18 7.02 -8.82
C MET A 40 -11.66 5.63 -8.42
N ILE A 41 -12.57 5.03 -9.20
CA ILE A 41 -13.04 3.66 -8.96
C ILE A 41 -11.90 2.66 -9.17
N VAL A 42 -11.11 2.83 -10.23
CA VAL A 42 -9.93 1.99 -10.49
C VAL A 42 -8.90 2.10 -9.35
N LEU A 43 -8.62 3.33 -8.89
CA LEU A 43 -7.72 3.58 -7.76
C LEU A 43 -8.25 2.95 -6.46
N ALA A 44 -9.55 3.04 -6.20
CA ALA A 44 -10.19 2.42 -5.03
C ALA A 44 -10.06 0.88 -5.06
N ILE A 45 -10.28 0.24 -6.20
CA ILE A 45 -10.08 -1.20 -6.36
C ILE A 45 -8.61 -1.56 -6.11
N LEU A 46 -7.69 -0.80 -6.67
CA LEU A 46 -6.26 -1.01 -6.51
C LEU A 46 -5.81 -0.86 -5.05
N LEU A 47 -6.39 0.09 -4.31
CA LEU A 47 -6.17 0.27 -2.88
C LEU A 47 -6.66 -0.95 -2.08
N ILE A 48 -7.86 -1.47 -2.38
CA ILE A 48 -8.41 -2.66 -1.70
C ILE A 48 -7.49 -3.87 -1.94
N VAL A 49 -7.03 -4.08 -3.17
CA VAL A 49 -6.10 -5.16 -3.52
C VAL A 49 -4.77 -4.99 -2.79
N ALA A 50 -4.24 -3.76 -2.72
CA ALA A 50 -3.01 -3.47 -1.99
C ALA A 50 -3.13 -3.80 -0.50
N ILE A 51 -4.22 -3.38 0.15
CA ILE A 51 -4.48 -3.68 1.56
C ILE A 51 -4.61 -5.19 1.78
N TYR A 52 -5.33 -5.90 0.90
CA TYR A 52 -5.47 -7.35 0.98
C TYR A 52 -4.11 -8.07 0.95
N ILE A 53 -3.28 -7.75 -0.05
CA ILE A 53 -1.94 -8.34 -0.19
C ILE A 53 -1.05 -7.97 1.00
N PHE A 54 -1.11 -6.72 1.45
CA PHE A 54 -0.34 -6.26 2.61
C PHE A 54 -0.69 -7.05 3.87
N VAL A 55 -1.98 -7.22 4.16
CA VAL A 55 -2.45 -7.96 5.34
C VAL A 55 -2.04 -9.44 5.24
N GLU A 56 -2.24 -10.06 4.09
CA GLU A 56 -1.83 -11.45 3.85
C GLU A 56 -0.33 -11.66 4.11
N ARG A 57 0.50 -10.78 3.54
CA ARG A 57 1.96 -10.85 3.69
C ARG A 57 2.44 -10.51 5.09
N PHE A 58 1.82 -9.55 5.73
CA PHE A 58 2.12 -9.23 7.13
C PHE A 58 1.87 -10.41 8.06
N LEU A 59 0.74 -11.11 7.88
CA LEU A 59 0.41 -12.30 8.65
C LEU A 59 1.37 -13.47 8.35
N ALA A 60 1.73 -13.68 7.08
CA ALA A 60 2.69 -14.70 6.66
C ALA A 60 4.08 -14.45 7.26
N LEU A 61 4.58 -13.21 7.20
CA LEU A 61 5.84 -12.82 7.81
C LEU A 61 5.83 -12.99 9.34
N ARG A 62 4.74 -12.57 9.98
CA ARG A 62 4.58 -12.70 11.43
C ARG A 62 4.58 -14.18 11.86
N LYS A 63 3.99 -15.06 11.05
CA LYS A 63 4.01 -16.50 11.28
C LYS A 63 5.40 -17.11 11.05
N ALA A 64 6.13 -16.64 10.03
CA ALA A 64 7.48 -17.09 9.72
C ALA A 64 8.51 -16.65 10.78
N LEU A 65 8.32 -15.45 11.35
CA LEU A 65 9.19 -14.88 12.39
C LEU A 65 8.89 -15.40 13.81
N LYS A 66 7.81 -16.18 13.97
CA LYS A 66 7.50 -16.77 15.28
C LYS A 66 8.52 -17.86 15.58
N GLU A 67 9.67 -17.46 16.10
CA GLU A 67 10.69 -18.37 16.59
C GLU A 67 10.21 -19.07 17.85
N ASP A 68 10.18 -20.40 17.79
CA ASP A 68 10.05 -21.23 18.98
C ASP A 68 11.47 -21.48 19.50
N THR A 69 11.88 -20.70 20.50
CA THR A 69 13.23 -20.80 21.12
C THR A 69 13.51 -22.21 21.62
N PHE A 70 12.45 -22.91 22.06
CA PHE A 70 12.53 -24.32 22.52
C PHE A 70 12.73 -25.30 21.35
N PHE A 71 12.30 -24.93 20.13
CA PHE A 71 12.44 -25.82 18.97
C PHE A 71 13.91 -26.15 18.66
N MET A 72 14.76 -25.15 18.60
CA MET A 72 16.19 -25.36 18.30
C MET A 72 16.90 -26.12 19.43
N GLU A 73 16.53 -25.87 20.68
CA GLU A 73 17.08 -26.56 21.83
C GLU A 73 16.65 -28.03 21.85
N ASN A 74 15.39 -28.32 21.57
CA ASN A 74 14.90 -29.72 21.49
C ASN A 74 15.57 -30.48 20.35
N VAL A 75 15.70 -29.85 19.16
CA VAL A 75 16.44 -30.50 18.04
C VAL A 75 17.89 -30.77 18.41
N LYS A 76 18.57 -29.83 19.08
CA LYS A 76 19.93 -29.99 19.56
C LYS A 76 20.04 -31.16 20.54
N ASN A 77 19.11 -31.27 21.50
CA ASN A 77 19.09 -32.33 22.50
C ASN A 77 18.86 -33.71 21.84
N CYS A 78 17.95 -33.81 20.87
CA CYS A 78 17.74 -35.07 20.13
C CYS A 78 19.00 -35.49 19.33
N ILE A 79 19.72 -34.55 18.74
CA ILE A 79 20.96 -34.82 18.01
C ILE A 79 22.05 -35.30 18.99
N HIS A 80 22.20 -34.66 20.14
CA HIS A 80 23.18 -35.07 21.16
C HIS A 80 22.88 -36.44 21.77
N SER A 81 21.60 -36.81 21.91
CA SER A 81 21.18 -38.14 22.40
C SER A 81 21.24 -39.23 21.32
N GLY A 82 21.56 -38.88 20.08
CA GLY A 82 21.60 -39.82 18.95
C GLY A 82 20.23 -40.15 18.35
N ASP A 83 19.14 -39.53 18.83
CA ASP A 83 17.79 -39.74 18.31
C ASP A 83 17.53 -38.87 17.08
N LEU A 84 18.02 -39.36 15.93
CA LEU A 84 17.84 -38.68 14.66
C LEU A 84 16.41 -38.75 14.14
N GLU A 85 15.65 -39.80 14.48
CA GLU A 85 14.23 -39.89 14.11
C GLU A 85 13.38 -38.88 14.90
N GLY A 86 13.63 -38.75 16.20
CA GLY A 86 12.99 -37.73 17.03
C GLY A 86 13.27 -36.30 16.51
N ALA A 87 14.53 -36.01 16.21
CA ALA A 87 14.91 -34.71 15.60
C ALA A 87 14.16 -34.43 14.27
N LYS A 88 14.06 -35.44 13.41
CA LYS A 88 13.37 -35.34 12.10
C LYS A 88 11.85 -35.18 12.25
N ASN A 89 11.25 -35.81 13.23
CA ASN A 89 9.83 -35.66 13.54
C ASN A 89 9.52 -34.25 14.08
N LEU A 90 10.39 -33.72 14.95
CA LEU A 90 10.27 -32.34 15.44
C LEU A 90 10.33 -31.29 14.28
N THR A 91 11.27 -31.47 13.35
CA THR A 91 11.40 -30.55 12.22
C THR A 91 10.22 -30.63 11.25
N ARG A 92 9.68 -31.82 10.99
CA ARG A 92 8.50 -32.00 10.12
C ARG A 92 7.22 -31.42 10.72
N ASN A 93 7.09 -31.45 12.03
CA ASN A 93 5.93 -30.89 12.73
C ASN A 93 6.02 -29.36 12.87
N ASN A 94 7.17 -28.76 12.55
CA ASN A 94 7.38 -27.32 12.61
C ASN A 94 7.42 -26.74 11.18
N PRO A 95 6.31 -26.18 10.66
CA PRO A 95 6.19 -25.68 9.29
C PRO A 95 6.85 -24.30 9.09
N THR A 96 7.79 -23.91 9.97
CA THR A 96 8.53 -22.66 9.83
C THR A 96 9.67 -22.79 8.79
N PRO A 97 10.12 -21.67 8.18
CA PRO A 97 11.30 -21.66 7.31
C PRO A 97 12.52 -22.31 7.96
N ILE A 98 12.75 -22.02 9.24
CA ILE A 98 13.85 -22.59 10.02
C ILE A 98 13.70 -24.12 10.17
N GLY A 99 12.48 -24.59 10.45
CA GLY A 99 12.19 -26.03 10.54
C GLY A 99 12.54 -26.77 9.24
N ARG A 100 12.18 -26.21 8.08
CA ARG A 100 12.51 -26.78 6.75
C ARG A 100 13.99 -26.76 6.44
N MET A 101 14.72 -25.70 6.82
CA MET A 101 16.18 -25.63 6.69
C MET A 101 16.87 -26.70 7.52
N VAL A 102 16.47 -26.88 8.78
CA VAL A 102 17.02 -27.89 9.70
C VAL A 102 16.69 -29.30 9.22
N ASP A 103 15.45 -29.57 8.77
CA ASP A 103 15.05 -30.87 8.19
C ASP A 103 15.95 -31.24 7.01
N LYS A 104 16.25 -30.26 6.13
CA LYS A 104 17.15 -30.48 5.01
C LYS A 104 18.58 -30.80 5.44
N GLY A 105 19.08 -30.09 6.45
CA GLY A 105 20.39 -30.39 7.06
C GLY A 105 20.45 -31.79 7.64
N LEU A 106 19.46 -32.18 8.44
CA LEU A 106 19.33 -33.51 9.05
C LEU A 106 19.25 -34.62 7.97
N SER A 107 18.60 -34.37 6.85
CA SER A 107 18.48 -35.34 5.75
C SER A 107 19.81 -35.59 5.02
N ARG A 108 20.83 -34.74 5.24
CA ARG A 108 22.16 -34.84 4.65
C ARG A 108 23.24 -35.25 5.64
N LEU A 109 22.87 -35.64 6.84
CA LEU A 109 23.81 -36.17 7.83
C LEU A 109 24.60 -37.35 7.27
N GLY A 110 25.91 -37.39 7.57
CA GLY A 110 26.84 -38.37 7.01
C GLY A 110 27.55 -37.94 5.70
N ARG A 111 27.23 -36.80 5.14
CA ARG A 111 27.93 -36.19 4.01
C ARG A 111 28.96 -35.15 4.47
N PRO A 112 29.88 -34.73 3.59
CA PRO A 112 30.81 -33.65 3.90
C PRO A 112 30.06 -32.39 4.38
N LEU A 113 30.64 -31.65 5.32
CA LEU A 113 30.02 -30.49 5.95
C LEU A 113 29.61 -29.41 4.90
N ASN A 114 30.41 -29.25 3.84
CA ASN A 114 30.10 -28.32 2.75
C ASN A 114 28.80 -28.68 2.04
N ASP A 115 28.52 -29.95 1.80
CA ASP A 115 27.29 -30.41 1.15
C ASP A 115 26.06 -30.16 2.03
N ILE A 116 26.21 -30.29 3.36
CA ILE A 116 25.16 -30.01 4.33
C ILE A 116 24.86 -28.51 4.33
N ASN A 117 25.89 -27.67 4.45
CA ASN A 117 25.76 -26.22 4.45
C ASN A 117 25.11 -25.72 3.17
N GLN A 118 25.55 -26.20 2.00
CA GLN A 118 24.99 -25.84 0.72
C GLN A 118 23.51 -26.25 0.59
N ALA A 119 23.14 -27.41 1.14
CA ALA A 119 21.76 -27.87 1.12
C ALA A 119 20.84 -26.98 2.00
N ILE A 120 21.32 -26.56 3.16
CA ILE A 120 20.61 -25.65 4.07
C ILE A 120 20.48 -24.27 3.41
N GLU A 121 21.56 -23.74 2.84
CA GLU A 121 21.58 -22.43 2.16
C GLU A 121 20.62 -22.39 0.98
N ASN A 122 20.58 -23.44 0.18
CA ASN A 122 19.65 -23.53 -0.96
C ASN A 122 18.19 -23.48 -0.52
N VAL A 123 17.83 -24.18 0.58
CA VAL A 123 16.47 -24.11 1.13
C VAL A 123 16.21 -22.72 1.70
N GLY A 124 17.17 -22.13 2.41
CA GLY A 124 17.04 -20.76 2.92
C GLY A 124 16.78 -19.73 1.80
N LYS A 125 17.51 -19.80 0.68
CA LYS A 125 17.27 -18.95 -0.49
C LYS A 125 15.87 -19.13 -1.07
N LEU A 126 15.36 -20.36 -1.13
CA LEU A 126 14.00 -20.63 -1.61
C LEU A 126 12.94 -20.05 -0.67
N GLU A 127 13.13 -20.19 0.65
CA GLU A 127 12.20 -19.63 1.64
C GLU A 127 12.17 -18.10 1.58
N VAL A 128 13.33 -17.45 1.48
CA VAL A 128 13.42 -16.00 1.31
C VAL A 128 12.72 -15.57 0.03
N ALA A 129 12.98 -16.23 -1.10
CA ALA A 129 12.35 -15.92 -2.38
C ALA A 129 10.80 -16.06 -2.32
N GLN A 130 10.29 -17.06 -1.58
CA GLN A 130 8.85 -17.22 -1.36
C GLN A 130 8.26 -16.08 -0.52
N LEU A 131 8.97 -15.63 0.51
CA LEU A 131 8.55 -14.49 1.34
C LEU A 131 8.59 -13.18 0.54
N GLU A 132 9.61 -12.98 -0.28
CA GLU A 132 9.78 -11.77 -1.10
C GLU A 132 8.80 -11.67 -2.27
N SER A 133 8.33 -12.80 -2.83
CA SER A 133 7.49 -12.81 -4.03
C SER A 133 6.24 -11.95 -3.92
N GLY A 134 5.61 -11.89 -2.74
CA GLY A 134 4.43 -11.04 -2.50
C GLY A 134 4.75 -9.58 -2.24
N VAL A 135 5.94 -9.26 -1.74
CA VAL A 135 6.38 -7.87 -1.48
C VAL A 135 6.60 -7.15 -2.82
N SER A 136 7.14 -7.84 -3.82
CA SER A 136 7.33 -7.30 -5.17
C SER A 136 6.01 -6.82 -5.79
N MET A 137 4.90 -7.53 -5.54
CA MET A 137 3.58 -7.13 -6.06
C MET A 137 3.09 -5.83 -5.42
N VAL A 138 3.31 -5.63 -4.12
CA VAL A 138 2.99 -4.37 -3.44
C VAL A 138 3.81 -3.22 -4.03
N GLY A 139 5.10 -3.44 -4.31
CA GLY A 139 5.95 -2.46 -4.98
C GLY A 139 5.43 -2.06 -6.36
N THR A 140 4.93 -3.02 -7.14
CA THR A 140 4.31 -2.75 -8.45
C THR A 140 3.05 -1.89 -8.31
N ILE A 141 2.18 -2.20 -7.34
CA ILE A 141 0.97 -1.40 -7.08
C ILE A 141 1.33 0.02 -6.66
N ALA A 142 2.34 0.18 -5.80
CA ALA A 142 2.81 1.50 -5.36
C ALA A 142 3.34 2.36 -6.53
N ALA A 143 3.93 1.75 -7.56
CA ALA A 143 4.34 2.46 -8.77
C ALA A 143 3.17 2.80 -9.72
N LEU A 144 2.13 1.96 -9.73
CA LEU A 144 0.95 2.18 -10.57
C LEU A 144 0.05 3.31 -10.05
N GLY A 145 -0.05 3.50 -8.73
CA GLY A 145 -0.89 4.54 -8.12
C GLY A 145 -0.63 5.93 -8.68
N PRO A 146 0.60 6.47 -8.55
CA PRO A 146 0.95 7.79 -9.10
C PRO A 146 0.80 7.87 -10.62
N SER A 147 1.08 6.79 -11.35
CA SER A 147 0.95 6.74 -12.82
C SER A 147 -0.52 6.86 -13.26
N LEU A 148 -1.43 6.18 -12.55
CA LEU A 148 -2.87 6.28 -12.79
C LEU A 148 -3.42 7.64 -12.36
N GLY A 149 -2.93 8.20 -11.25
CA GLY A 149 -3.27 9.56 -10.84
C GLY A 149 -2.87 10.59 -11.90
N PHE A 150 -1.67 10.49 -12.45
CA PHE A 150 -1.22 11.33 -13.56
C PHE A 150 -2.05 11.13 -14.82
N LEU A 151 -2.40 9.91 -15.17
CA LEU A 151 -3.32 9.64 -16.28
C LEU A 151 -4.66 10.36 -16.07
N GLY A 152 -5.15 10.38 -14.82
CA GLY A 152 -6.35 11.10 -14.43
C GLY A 152 -6.28 12.60 -14.72
N THR A 153 -5.13 13.25 -14.42
CA THR A 153 -4.96 14.68 -14.74
C THR A 153 -4.97 14.94 -16.22
N VAL A 154 -4.25 14.13 -16.99
CA VAL A 154 -4.20 14.32 -18.46
C VAL A 154 -5.58 14.13 -19.08
N THR A 155 -6.30 13.07 -18.72
CA THR A 155 -7.65 12.80 -19.26
C THR A 155 -8.67 13.84 -18.82
N GLY A 156 -8.63 14.29 -17.56
CA GLY A 156 -9.50 15.34 -17.04
C GLY A 156 -9.29 16.68 -17.74
N MET A 157 -8.04 17.07 -17.96
CA MET A 157 -7.72 18.31 -18.70
C MET A 157 -8.12 18.21 -20.17
N VAL A 158 -7.84 17.09 -20.84
CA VAL A 158 -8.26 16.89 -22.24
C VAL A 158 -9.76 17.03 -22.38
N LYS A 159 -10.53 16.42 -21.47
CA LYS A 159 -11.98 16.53 -21.44
C LYS A 159 -12.43 17.98 -21.23
N ALA A 160 -11.85 18.68 -20.25
CA ALA A 160 -12.18 20.09 -19.99
C ALA A 160 -11.95 20.99 -21.20
N PHE A 161 -10.83 20.84 -21.90
CA PHE A 161 -10.55 21.58 -23.12
C PHE A 161 -11.46 21.19 -24.30
N PHE A 162 -11.80 19.90 -24.39
CA PHE A 162 -12.74 19.45 -25.44
C PHE A 162 -14.13 20.05 -25.23
N ASP A 163 -14.65 20.00 -23.99
CA ASP A 163 -15.96 20.57 -23.64
C ASP A 163 -15.97 22.09 -23.90
N MET A 164 -14.89 22.79 -23.57
CA MET A 164 -14.74 24.21 -23.86
C MET A 164 -14.71 24.49 -25.36
N SER A 165 -14.03 23.68 -26.16
CA SER A 165 -13.94 23.85 -27.63
C SER A 165 -15.29 23.65 -28.32
N THR A 166 -16.15 22.80 -27.75
CA THR A 166 -17.50 22.51 -28.30
C THR A 166 -18.56 23.51 -27.85
N ALA A 167 -18.33 24.23 -26.75
CA ALA A 167 -19.25 25.24 -26.21
C ALA A 167 -19.34 26.54 -27.06
N GLY A 168 -18.47 26.70 -28.05
CA GLY A 168 -18.49 27.84 -28.98
C GLY A 168 -18.14 29.18 -28.30
N ASN A 169 -18.94 30.24 -28.57
CA ASN A 169 -18.63 31.58 -28.11
C ASN A 169 -18.94 31.86 -26.62
N ASN A 170 -19.59 30.92 -25.91
CA ASN A 170 -19.88 31.00 -24.49
C ASN A 170 -18.88 30.16 -23.71
N ILE A 171 -17.73 30.72 -23.39
CA ILE A 171 -16.73 30.08 -22.55
C ILE A 171 -17.28 30.05 -21.11
N ASP A 172 -17.72 28.90 -20.65
CA ASP A 172 -18.14 28.71 -19.27
C ASP A 172 -16.91 28.33 -18.40
N ILE A 173 -16.48 29.28 -17.56
CA ILE A 173 -15.37 29.12 -16.62
C ILE A 173 -15.67 27.98 -15.63
N GLN A 174 -16.93 27.69 -15.32
CA GLN A 174 -17.32 26.62 -14.40
C GLN A 174 -17.02 25.25 -14.99
N LEU A 175 -17.25 25.03 -16.28
CA LEU A 175 -16.89 23.80 -17.00
C LEU A 175 -15.38 23.54 -16.96
N LEU A 176 -14.59 24.57 -17.23
CA LEU A 176 -13.13 24.46 -17.16
C LEU A 176 -12.64 24.17 -15.75
N SER A 177 -13.16 24.91 -14.77
CA SER A 177 -12.79 24.72 -13.35
C SER A 177 -13.16 23.32 -12.86
N GLY A 178 -14.32 22.78 -13.26
CA GLY A 178 -14.78 21.43 -12.91
C GLY A 178 -13.83 20.34 -13.43
N GLY A 179 -13.40 20.43 -14.68
CA GLY A 179 -12.48 19.46 -15.27
C GLY A 179 -11.06 19.53 -14.66
N ILE A 180 -10.57 20.72 -14.33
CA ILE A 180 -9.29 20.89 -13.63
C ILE A 180 -9.39 20.31 -12.20
N TYR A 181 -10.50 20.56 -11.51
CA TYR A 181 -10.73 20.03 -10.19
C TYR A 181 -10.74 18.50 -10.18
N GLU A 182 -11.49 17.85 -11.08
CA GLU A 182 -11.51 16.39 -11.28
C GLU A 182 -10.09 15.85 -11.51
N ALA A 183 -9.32 16.51 -12.37
CA ALA A 183 -7.95 16.16 -12.67
C ALA A 183 -7.03 16.21 -11.44
N MET A 184 -7.13 17.26 -10.62
CA MET A 184 -6.33 17.40 -9.41
C MET A 184 -6.69 16.35 -8.35
N VAL A 185 -7.98 16.07 -8.19
CA VAL A 185 -8.47 15.07 -7.22
C VAL A 185 -7.93 13.67 -7.55
N THR A 186 -7.88 13.29 -8.84
CA THR A 186 -7.34 11.97 -9.24
C THR A 186 -5.85 11.84 -8.93
N THR A 187 -5.08 12.91 -9.05
CA THR A 187 -3.64 12.89 -8.69
C THR A 187 -3.46 12.72 -7.18
N VAL A 188 -4.23 13.46 -6.38
CA VAL A 188 -4.19 13.31 -4.91
C VAL A 188 -4.59 11.90 -4.49
N GLY A 189 -5.58 11.29 -5.16
CA GLY A 189 -6.00 9.92 -4.90
C GLY A 189 -4.99 8.84 -5.34
N GLY A 190 -4.12 9.16 -6.32
CA GLY A 190 -3.09 8.25 -6.83
C GLY A 190 -1.77 8.28 -6.04
N LEU A 191 -1.52 9.35 -5.28
CA LEU A 191 -0.35 9.52 -4.40
C LEU A 191 -0.58 8.90 -3.02
#